data_7794571fc2cbc20ec77b8a898399dd64
#
_entry.id   7794571fc2cbc20ec77b8a898399dd64
#
_cell.length_a   1.000
_cell.length_b   1.000
_cell.length_c   1.000
_cell.angle_alpha   90.00
_cell.angle_beta   90.00
_cell.angle_gamma   90.00
#
_symmetry.space_group_name_H-M   'P 1'
#
loop_
_entity.id
_entity.type
_entity.pdbx_description
1 polymer ?
#
loop_
_entity_poly.entity_id
_entity_poly.type
_entity_poly.pdbx_seq_one_letter_code
_entity_poly.pdbx_strand_id
1 'polypeptide(L)'
;MKYDVSNALQALKPGAEWVLRGGDYSGLEWLDGSQTKPTETEVNNKVAALDAAEPARLLRAERDTRIAKTDWRASSDLTLASAWTTYRQALRDLPASATPKLDSNYDLDLTSVTWPTEPS
;
A
#
# COMPACT_ATOMS: atom_id res chain seq x y z
N MET A 1 4.04 -7.15 -12.81
CA MET A 1 3.34 -7.18 -11.51
C MET A 1 4.37 -6.96 -10.39
N LYS A 2 4.01 -6.17 -9.41
CA LYS A 2 4.92 -5.87 -8.29
C LYS A 2 5.08 -7.03 -7.32
N TYR A 3 3.98 -7.75 -7.06
CA TYR A 3 3.96 -8.86 -6.12
C TYR A 3 4.07 -10.20 -6.83
N ASP A 4 4.59 -11.20 -6.13
CA ASP A 4 4.83 -12.53 -6.67
C ASP A 4 4.22 -13.61 -5.78
N VAL A 5 4.43 -14.87 -6.14
CA VAL A 5 3.92 -16.04 -5.40
C VAL A 5 4.41 -16.03 -3.95
N SER A 6 5.68 -15.69 -3.72
CA SER A 6 6.26 -15.62 -2.38
C SER A 6 5.51 -14.64 -1.49
N ASN A 7 5.21 -13.44 -2.01
CA ASN A 7 4.45 -12.43 -1.28
C ASN A 7 3.05 -12.94 -0.93
N ALA A 8 2.39 -13.61 -1.88
CA ALA A 8 1.05 -14.15 -1.66
C ALA A 8 1.05 -15.25 -0.59
N LEU A 9 2.04 -16.13 -0.61
CA LEU A 9 2.17 -17.20 0.39
C LEU A 9 2.33 -16.62 1.79
N GLN A 10 3.18 -15.63 1.95
CA GLN A 10 3.39 -14.98 3.24
C GLN A 10 2.11 -14.29 3.75
N ALA A 11 1.33 -13.70 2.84
CA ALA A 11 0.09 -13.03 3.19
C ALA A 11 -1.04 -14.02 3.54
N LEU A 12 -1.14 -15.13 2.79
CA LEU A 12 -2.20 -16.13 3.00
C LEU A 12 -1.93 -17.02 4.22
N LYS A 13 -0.68 -17.40 4.43
CA LYS A 13 -0.28 -18.36 5.48
C LYS A 13 0.93 -17.83 6.24
N PRO A 14 0.75 -16.79 7.07
CA PRO A 14 1.87 -16.21 7.82
C PRO A 14 2.56 -17.25 8.69
N GLY A 15 3.88 -17.25 8.66
CA GLY A 15 4.68 -18.16 9.48
C GLY A 15 4.75 -19.61 8.98
N ALA A 16 4.08 -19.95 7.89
CA ALA A 16 4.12 -21.31 7.34
C ALA A 16 5.50 -21.68 6.78
N GLU A 17 5.83 -22.96 6.84
CA GLU A 17 7.09 -23.48 6.30
C GLU A 17 6.88 -23.99 4.87
N TRP A 18 7.64 -23.45 3.93
CA TRP A 18 7.59 -23.84 2.53
C TRP A 18 8.88 -23.45 1.82
N VAL A 19 9.11 -24.09 0.67
CA VAL A 19 10.21 -23.76 -0.23
C VAL A 19 9.62 -23.51 -1.61
N LEU A 20 10.01 -22.41 -2.23
CA LEU A 20 9.59 -22.06 -3.59
C LEU A 20 10.81 -22.10 -4.50
N ARG A 21 10.80 -23.02 -5.45
CA ARG A 21 11.87 -23.15 -6.44
C ARG A 21 11.41 -22.51 -7.74
N GLY A 22 12.10 -21.45 -8.14
CA GLY A 22 11.66 -20.60 -9.24
C GLY A 22 10.59 -19.61 -8.77
N GLY A 23 9.95 -18.97 -9.72
CA GLY A 23 8.96 -17.94 -9.43
C GLY A 23 7.51 -18.40 -9.50
N ASP A 24 7.27 -19.68 -9.86
CA ASP A 24 5.94 -20.18 -10.14
C ASP A 24 5.43 -21.12 -9.04
N TYR A 25 4.10 -21.18 -8.91
CA TYR A 25 3.44 -22.08 -7.97
C TYR A 25 3.85 -23.54 -8.19
N SER A 26 4.17 -23.94 -9.42
CA SER A 26 4.60 -25.32 -9.72
C SER A 26 5.88 -25.71 -9.00
N GLY A 27 6.71 -24.74 -8.59
CA GLY A 27 7.94 -25.01 -7.83
C GLY A 27 7.75 -24.99 -6.33
N LEU A 28 6.52 -24.86 -5.84
CA LEU A 28 6.22 -24.79 -4.41
C LEU A 28 6.30 -26.18 -3.77
N GLU A 29 7.11 -26.28 -2.72
CA GLU A 29 7.14 -27.44 -1.84
C GLU A 29 6.60 -27.02 -0.48
N TRP A 30 5.45 -27.58 -0.09
CA TRP A 30 4.79 -27.23 1.17
C TRP A 30 5.29 -28.14 2.28
N LEU A 31 5.93 -27.57 3.29
CA LEU A 31 6.53 -28.30 4.39
C LEU A 31 5.74 -28.17 5.70
N ASP A 32 4.83 -27.21 5.77
CA ASP A 32 4.10 -26.92 7.00
C ASP A 32 3.06 -27.99 7.31
N GLY A 33 3.08 -28.47 8.55
CA GLY A 33 2.13 -29.49 9.00
C GLY A 33 0.92 -28.91 9.72
N SER A 34 0.92 -27.62 10.05
CA SER A 34 -0.14 -27.00 10.82
C SER A 34 -1.08 -26.12 9.99
N GLN A 35 -0.62 -25.62 8.85
CA GLN A 35 -1.43 -24.81 7.94
C GLN A 35 -1.61 -25.54 6.62
N THR A 36 -2.80 -25.47 6.07
CA THR A 36 -3.12 -26.11 4.79
C THR A 36 -2.46 -25.39 3.63
N LYS A 37 -1.87 -26.13 2.70
CA LYS A 37 -1.29 -25.58 1.48
C LYS A 37 -2.36 -24.81 0.69
N PRO A 38 -2.12 -23.53 0.33
CA PRO A 38 -3.06 -22.81 -0.51
C PRO A 38 -3.07 -23.38 -1.93
N THR A 39 -4.20 -23.25 -2.60
CA THR A 39 -4.33 -23.67 -4.00
C THR A 39 -3.66 -22.66 -4.92
N GLU A 40 -3.37 -23.07 -6.16
CA GLU A 40 -2.82 -22.14 -7.16
C GLU A 40 -3.78 -20.97 -7.42
N THR A 41 -5.09 -21.25 -7.47
CA THR A 41 -6.10 -20.19 -7.64
C THR A 41 -6.07 -19.19 -6.48
N GLU A 42 -5.99 -19.67 -5.24
CA GLU A 42 -5.89 -18.80 -4.07
C GLU A 42 -4.64 -17.92 -4.13
N VAL A 43 -3.52 -18.49 -4.53
CA VAL A 43 -2.25 -17.75 -4.65
C VAL A 43 -2.34 -16.69 -5.75
N ASN A 44 -2.84 -17.07 -6.92
CA ASN A 44 -2.97 -16.13 -8.05
C ASN A 44 -3.93 -14.98 -7.72
N ASN A 45 -5.04 -15.30 -7.05
CA ASN A 45 -6.00 -14.27 -6.63
C ASN A 45 -5.37 -13.32 -5.60
N LYS A 46 -4.52 -13.85 -4.71
CA LYS A 46 -3.85 -13.02 -3.71
C LYS A 46 -2.81 -12.10 -4.35
N VAL A 47 -2.04 -12.60 -5.32
CA VAL A 47 -1.09 -11.76 -6.07
C VAL A 47 -1.84 -10.60 -6.73
N ALA A 48 -2.94 -10.89 -7.41
CA ALA A 48 -3.75 -9.87 -8.07
C ALA A 48 -4.31 -8.85 -7.08
N ALA A 49 -4.77 -9.31 -5.91
CA ALA A 49 -5.30 -8.43 -4.86
C ALA A 49 -4.21 -7.52 -4.28
N LEU A 50 -3.00 -8.05 -4.04
CA LEU A 50 -1.88 -7.26 -3.54
C LEU A 50 -1.48 -6.18 -4.55
N ASP A 51 -1.41 -6.55 -5.84
CA ASP A 51 -1.08 -5.58 -6.89
C ASP A 51 -2.16 -4.50 -7.01
N ALA A 52 -3.42 -4.89 -6.93
CA ALA A 52 -4.54 -3.94 -7.04
C ALA A 52 -4.60 -2.97 -5.87
N ALA A 53 -4.19 -3.40 -4.68
CA ALA A 53 -4.20 -2.58 -3.47
C ALA A 53 -2.97 -1.67 -3.34
N GLU A 54 -1.89 -1.94 -4.07
CA GLU A 54 -0.62 -1.22 -3.91
C GLU A 54 -0.73 0.28 -4.18
N PRO A 55 -1.40 0.75 -5.25
CA PRO A 55 -1.51 2.20 -5.47
C PRO A 55 -2.12 2.94 -4.29
N ALA A 56 -3.18 2.38 -3.68
CA ALA A 56 -3.83 2.99 -2.52
C ALA A 56 -2.92 2.98 -1.29
N ARG A 57 -2.16 1.90 -1.09
CA ARG A 57 -1.20 1.81 0.01
C ARG A 57 -0.14 2.90 -0.09
N LEU A 58 0.43 3.07 -1.27
CA LEU A 58 1.45 4.10 -1.53
C LEU A 58 0.87 5.51 -1.42
N LEU A 59 -0.37 5.70 -1.88
CA LEU A 59 -1.06 6.98 -1.73
C LEU A 59 -1.19 7.37 -0.26
N ARG A 60 -1.60 6.43 0.59
CA ARG A 60 -1.74 6.69 2.03
C ARG A 60 -0.40 7.02 2.67
N ALA A 61 0.66 6.32 2.28
CA ALA A 61 2.00 6.58 2.79
C ALA A 61 2.48 7.99 2.42
N GLU A 62 2.28 8.40 1.17
CA GLU A 62 2.64 9.75 0.72
C GLU A 62 1.78 10.81 1.40
N ARG A 63 0.47 10.56 1.54
CA ARG A 63 -0.44 11.42 2.27
C ARG A 63 0.04 11.62 3.71
N ASP A 64 0.40 10.53 4.38
CA ASP A 64 0.87 10.58 5.77
C ASP A 64 2.17 11.38 5.90
N THR A 65 3.08 11.24 4.93
CA THR A 65 4.30 12.04 4.87
C THR A 65 3.98 13.54 4.76
N ARG A 66 3.02 13.89 3.92
CA ARG A 66 2.61 15.29 3.73
C ARG A 66 1.94 15.85 4.98
N ILE A 67 1.11 15.06 5.67
CA ILE A 67 0.51 15.48 6.94
C ILE A 67 1.60 15.67 8.01
N ALA A 68 2.53 14.73 8.11
CA ALA A 68 3.60 14.79 9.10
C ALA A 68 4.45 16.06 8.96
N LYS A 69 4.68 16.53 7.74
CA LYS A 69 5.41 17.76 7.49
C LYS A 69 4.74 19.00 8.08
N THR A 70 3.43 18.92 8.37
CA THR A 70 2.66 20.03 8.92
C THR A 70 2.37 19.90 10.40
N ASP A 71 2.77 18.80 11.04
CA ASP A 71 2.43 18.51 12.44
C ASP A 71 2.98 19.58 13.41
N TRP A 72 4.16 20.15 13.12
CA TRP A 72 4.72 21.21 13.94
C TRP A 72 3.83 22.45 14.01
N ARG A 73 3.00 22.69 12.96
CA ARG A 73 2.06 23.81 12.91
C ARG A 73 0.87 23.61 13.84
N ALA A 74 0.59 22.35 14.21
CA ALA A 74 -0.50 22.00 15.12
C ALA A 74 0.00 21.84 16.56
N SER A 75 1.24 22.25 16.84
CA SER A 75 1.81 22.24 18.18
C SER A 75 0.98 23.10 19.14
N SER A 76 0.95 22.73 20.43
CA SER A 76 0.19 23.43 21.45
C SER A 76 0.59 24.89 21.61
N ASP A 77 1.80 25.26 21.22
CA ASP A 77 2.32 26.62 21.31
C ASP A 77 1.96 27.50 20.09
N LEU A 78 1.31 26.91 19.08
CA LEU A 78 0.99 27.59 17.84
C LEU A 78 -0.50 27.48 17.54
N THR A 79 -1.05 28.57 16.98
CA THR A 79 -2.43 28.54 16.47
C THR A 79 -2.38 28.08 15.02
N LEU A 80 -3.05 26.97 14.72
CA LEU A 80 -3.12 26.46 13.37
C LEU A 80 -4.06 27.32 12.53
N ALA A 81 -3.53 27.97 11.50
CA ALA A 81 -4.34 28.78 10.59
C ALA A 81 -5.37 27.91 9.87
N SER A 82 -6.55 28.48 9.60
CA SER A 82 -7.66 27.73 8.98
C SER A 82 -7.30 27.14 7.63
N ALA A 83 -6.44 27.80 6.85
CA ALA A 83 -5.96 27.26 5.57
C ALA A 83 -5.21 25.94 5.74
N TRP A 84 -4.41 25.83 6.81
CA TRP A 84 -3.68 24.58 7.10
C TRP A 84 -4.60 23.49 7.63
N THR A 85 -5.61 23.84 8.41
CA THR A 85 -6.63 22.88 8.86
C THR A 85 -7.36 22.30 7.65
N THR A 86 -7.75 23.14 6.71
CA THR A 86 -8.42 22.70 5.47
C THR A 86 -7.51 21.82 4.63
N TYR A 87 -6.25 22.19 4.48
CA TYR A 87 -5.27 21.40 3.74
C TYR A 87 -5.08 20.01 4.37
N ARG A 88 -4.88 19.94 5.68
CA ARG A 88 -4.70 18.67 6.39
C ARG A 88 -5.95 17.80 6.27
N GLN A 89 -7.15 18.38 6.36
CA GLN A 89 -8.39 17.62 6.20
C GLN A 89 -8.54 17.09 4.77
N ALA A 90 -8.19 17.91 3.77
CA ALA A 90 -8.21 17.47 2.37
C ALA A 90 -7.28 16.28 2.14
N LEU A 91 -6.10 16.26 2.79
CA LEU A 91 -5.19 15.11 2.73
C LEU A 91 -5.80 13.86 3.36
N ARG A 92 -6.47 14.00 4.51
CA ARG A 92 -7.13 12.86 5.16
C ARG A 92 -8.25 12.27 4.32
N ASP A 93 -8.97 13.12 3.60
CA ASP A 93 -10.12 12.71 2.77
C ASP A 93 -9.69 12.17 1.39
N LEU A 94 -8.46 12.43 0.99
CA LEU A 94 -7.98 12.13 -0.37
C LEU A 94 -8.14 10.66 -0.77
N PRO A 95 -7.81 9.66 0.09
CA PRO A 95 -7.92 8.27 -0.33
C PRO A 95 -9.33 7.83 -0.73
N ALA A 96 -10.37 8.48 -0.21
CA ALA A 96 -11.76 8.12 -0.50
C ALA A 96 -12.17 8.46 -1.93
N SER A 97 -11.53 9.45 -2.57
CA SER A 97 -11.91 9.93 -3.91
C SER A 97 -10.84 9.76 -4.96
N ALA A 98 -9.59 9.49 -4.57
CA ALA A 98 -8.49 9.39 -5.51
C ALA A 98 -8.49 8.04 -6.23
N THR A 99 -7.94 8.04 -7.46
CA THR A 99 -7.73 6.81 -8.24
C THR A 99 -6.22 6.70 -8.56
N PRO A 100 -5.40 6.39 -7.56
CA PRO A 100 -3.95 6.34 -7.75
C PRO A 100 -3.51 5.22 -8.68
N LYS A 101 -2.41 5.45 -9.39
CA LYS A 101 -1.82 4.47 -10.32
C LYS A 101 -0.32 4.36 -10.04
N LEU A 102 0.24 3.22 -10.44
CA LEU A 102 1.69 3.01 -10.37
C LEU A 102 2.34 3.42 -11.69
N ASP A 103 3.59 3.87 -11.60
CA ASP A 103 4.42 4.11 -12.78
C ASP A 103 5.09 2.80 -13.24
N SER A 104 5.96 2.88 -14.25
CA SER A 104 6.65 1.72 -14.81
C SER A 104 7.61 1.03 -13.83
N ASN A 105 7.98 1.71 -12.75
CA ASN A 105 8.86 1.18 -11.70
C ASN A 105 8.07 0.64 -10.50
N TYR A 106 6.74 0.58 -10.61
CA TYR A 106 5.83 0.19 -9.54
C TYR A 106 5.82 1.14 -8.34
N ASP A 107 6.27 2.39 -8.56
CA ASP A 107 6.13 3.46 -7.58
C ASP A 107 4.85 4.23 -7.85
N LEU A 108 4.37 4.98 -6.85
CA LEU A 108 3.18 5.80 -7.04
C LEU A 108 3.43 6.87 -8.10
N ASP A 109 2.59 6.91 -9.13
CA ASP A 109 2.60 8.00 -10.09
C ASP A 109 1.90 9.21 -9.45
N LEU A 110 2.70 10.18 -9.01
CA LEU A 110 2.17 11.36 -8.32
C LEU A 110 1.22 12.17 -9.20
N THR A 111 1.37 12.10 -10.52
CA THR A 111 0.49 12.82 -11.45
C THR A 111 -0.88 12.16 -11.60
N SER A 112 -1.03 10.90 -11.15
CA SER A 112 -2.31 10.20 -11.16
C SER A 112 -3.24 10.68 -10.04
N VAL A 113 -2.74 11.51 -9.12
CA VAL A 113 -3.48 12.00 -7.95
C VAL A 113 -3.54 13.52 -8.00
N THR A 114 -4.72 14.08 -7.74
CA THR A 114 -4.87 15.52 -7.58
C THR A 114 -4.61 15.89 -6.12
N TRP A 115 -3.38 16.30 -5.83
CA TRP A 115 -2.97 16.63 -4.48
C TRP A 115 -3.55 17.98 -4.06
N PRO A 116 -4.01 18.12 -2.79
CA PRO A 116 -4.38 19.43 -2.27
C PRO A 116 -3.20 20.40 -2.36
N THR A 117 -3.51 21.69 -2.60
CA THR A 117 -2.50 22.73 -2.68
C THR A 117 -2.07 23.15 -1.29
N GLU A 118 -0.77 23.10 -1.02
CA GLU A 118 -0.22 23.56 0.26
C GLU A 118 -0.40 25.07 0.40
N PRO A 119 -0.90 25.55 1.57
CA PRO A 119 -1.01 26.98 1.82
C PRO A 119 0.35 27.67 1.82
N SER A 120 0.36 28.93 1.37
CA SER A 120 1.58 29.76 1.35
C SER A 120 1.80 30.49 2.68
#